data_baf619886b348e46c4462fce8dd766b5
#
_entry.id   baf619886b348e46c4462fce8dd766b5
#
_cell.length_a   1.000
_cell.length_b   1.000
_cell.length_c   1.000
_cell.angle_alpha   90.00
_cell.angle_beta   90.00
_cell.angle_gamma   90.00
#
_symmetry.space_group_name_H-M   'P 1'
#
loop_
_entity.id
_entity.type
_entity.pdbx_description
1 polymer ?
#
loop_
_entity_poly.entity_id
_entity_poly.type
_entity_poly.pdbx_seq_one_letter_code
_entity_poly.pdbx_strand_id
1 'polypeptide(L)'
;IEELPGMMKKNATSYGAAFRLLKTQIAIDIDKMKADGYKVLRPAVFFISDGEPTDSGYWEDDHADLVNKTTNPQAPNIIAFGVDKADRYVMKKVATVAAFMAMENVNPGAALKEIMRSLTASIVASASAAKPTMIIPPAPEGTFSLPLDTMDE
;
A
#
# COMPACT_ATOMS: atom_id res chain seq x y z
N ILE A 1 -25.70 3.29 4.55
CA ILE A 1 -24.60 2.75 3.72
C ILE A 1 -24.48 3.74 2.58
N GLU A 2 -23.48 4.63 2.63
CA GLU A 2 -23.19 5.51 1.52
C GLU A 2 -22.79 4.65 0.30
N GLU A 3 -23.39 4.93 -0.86
CA GLU A 3 -23.04 4.28 -2.10
C GLU A 3 -21.54 4.50 -2.40
N LEU A 4 -20.82 3.41 -2.58
CA LEU A 4 -19.45 3.48 -3.08
C LEU A 4 -19.47 4.22 -4.43
N PRO A 5 -18.56 5.21 -4.64
CA PRO A 5 -18.44 5.87 -5.93
C PRO A 5 -18.29 4.83 -7.03
N GLY A 6 -19.10 4.91 -8.07
CA GLY A 6 -19.09 3.96 -9.17
C GLY A 6 -17.68 3.80 -9.72
N MET A 7 -17.11 2.60 -9.60
CA MET A 7 -15.81 2.28 -10.18
C MET A 7 -15.94 2.28 -11.70
N MET A 8 -15.52 3.37 -12.34
CA MET A 8 -15.37 3.38 -13.79
C MET A 8 -14.20 2.46 -14.16
N LYS A 9 -14.47 1.41 -14.92
CA LYS A 9 -13.44 0.65 -15.61
C LYS A 9 -12.74 1.58 -16.60
N LYS A 10 -11.58 2.12 -16.23
CA LYS A 10 -10.64 2.70 -17.18
C LYS A 10 -9.65 1.59 -17.58
N ASN A 11 -9.41 1.44 -18.88
CA ASN A 11 -8.46 0.45 -19.41
C ASN A 11 -6.99 0.87 -19.18
N ALA A 12 -6.71 1.58 -18.08
CA ALA A 12 -5.40 2.09 -17.75
C ALA A 12 -5.17 2.02 -16.23
N THR A 13 -4.04 1.49 -15.83
CA THR A 13 -3.60 1.41 -14.43
C THR A 13 -2.63 2.56 -14.20
N SER A 14 -3.14 3.71 -13.76
CA SER A 14 -2.30 4.88 -13.47
C SER A 14 -1.90 4.88 -12.00
N TYR A 15 -0.66 4.54 -11.72
CA TYR A 15 -0.08 4.58 -10.38
C TYR A 15 0.13 6.03 -9.92
N GLY A 16 0.59 6.91 -10.78
CA GLY A 16 0.81 8.32 -10.45
C GLY A 16 -0.47 9.02 -10.02
N ALA A 17 -1.58 8.81 -10.76
CA ALA A 17 -2.87 9.35 -10.36
C ALA A 17 -3.33 8.82 -8.99
N ALA A 18 -3.10 7.54 -8.71
CA ALA A 18 -3.42 6.94 -7.41
C ALA A 18 -2.56 7.54 -6.28
N PHE A 19 -1.27 7.75 -6.50
CA PHE A 19 -0.37 8.34 -5.49
C PHE A 19 -0.69 9.81 -5.20
N ARG A 20 -1.01 10.62 -6.21
CA ARG A 20 -1.45 12.01 -6.01
C ARG A 20 -2.76 12.09 -5.22
N LEU A 21 -3.74 11.26 -5.58
CA LEU A 21 -5.01 11.19 -4.85
C LEU A 21 -4.79 10.74 -3.40
N LEU A 22 -3.98 9.69 -3.20
CA LEU A 22 -3.65 9.17 -1.87
C LEU A 22 -2.97 10.23 -0.99
N LYS A 23 -2.00 10.98 -1.53
CA LYS A 23 -1.34 12.08 -0.80
C LYS A 23 -2.36 13.11 -0.32
N THR A 24 -3.27 13.51 -1.20
CA THR A 24 -4.32 14.49 -0.86
C THR A 24 -5.29 13.93 0.21
N GLN A 25 -5.74 12.69 0.04
CA GLN A 25 -6.68 12.09 0.96
C GLN A 25 -6.08 11.87 2.35
N ILE A 26 -4.84 11.40 2.44
CA ILE A 26 -4.12 11.23 3.71
C ILE A 26 -4.06 12.56 4.47
N ALA A 27 -3.75 13.66 3.78
CA ALA A 27 -3.69 14.97 4.42
C ALA A 27 -5.05 15.38 5.01
N ILE A 28 -6.12 15.25 4.24
CA ILE A 28 -7.49 15.56 4.67
C ILE A 28 -7.89 14.73 5.90
N ASP A 29 -7.66 13.41 5.83
CA ASP A 29 -8.07 12.48 6.90
C ASP A 29 -7.28 12.74 8.20
N ILE A 30 -5.97 12.98 8.10
CA ILE A 30 -5.14 13.31 9.26
C ILE A 30 -5.58 14.60 9.91
N ASP A 31 -5.83 15.64 9.12
CA ASP A 31 -6.25 16.93 9.65
C ASP A 31 -7.61 16.83 10.35
N LYS A 32 -8.54 16.07 9.77
CA LYS A 32 -9.84 15.78 10.39
C LYS A 32 -9.68 15.02 11.71
N MET A 33 -8.90 13.93 11.73
CA MET A 33 -8.67 13.16 12.94
C MET A 33 -8.03 14.01 14.06
N LYS A 34 -7.07 14.87 13.70
CA LYS A 34 -6.46 15.80 14.68
C LYS A 34 -7.45 16.83 15.20
N ALA A 35 -8.32 17.36 14.34
CA ALA A 35 -9.38 18.29 14.75
C ALA A 35 -10.37 17.63 15.71
N ASP A 36 -10.65 16.34 15.53
CA ASP A 36 -11.47 15.52 16.42
C ASP A 36 -10.72 15.09 17.72
N GLY A 37 -9.47 15.54 17.92
CA GLY A 37 -8.69 15.30 19.15
C GLY A 37 -7.91 13.97 19.16
N TYR A 38 -7.84 13.24 18.05
CA TYR A 38 -7.11 11.97 17.98
C TYR A 38 -5.59 12.18 17.84
N LYS A 39 -4.83 11.33 18.51
CA LYS A 39 -3.40 11.17 18.25
C LYS A 39 -3.20 10.28 17.02
N VAL A 40 -2.88 10.90 15.90
CA VAL A 40 -2.74 10.17 14.63
C VAL A 40 -1.36 9.55 14.51
N LEU A 41 -1.31 8.27 14.18
CA LEU A 41 -0.09 7.54 13.83
C LEU A 41 0.24 7.73 12.36
N ARG A 42 1.46 7.33 11.97
CA ARG A 42 1.85 7.31 10.56
C ARG A 42 0.93 6.39 9.76
N PRO A 43 0.34 6.86 8.66
CA PRO A 43 -0.55 6.06 7.84
C PRO A 43 0.13 4.79 7.32
N ALA A 44 -0.62 3.70 7.27
CA ALA A 44 -0.24 2.48 6.60
C ALA A 44 -1.10 2.32 5.34
N VAL A 45 -0.46 2.16 4.19
CA VAL A 45 -1.10 1.95 2.90
C VAL A 45 -0.84 0.53 2.44
N PHE A 46 -1.90 -0.17 2.10
CA PHE A 46 -1.85 -1.50 1.49
C PHE A 46 -2.12 -1.34 0.00
N PHE A 47 -1.06 -1.40 -0.79
CA PHE A 47 -1.11 -1.25 -2.24
C PHE A 47 -1.21 -2.62 -2.88
N ILE A 48 -2.29 -2.87 -3.61
CA ILE A 48 -2.53 -4.14 -4.30
C ILE A 48 -2.64 -3.87 -5.80
N SER A 49 -1.88 -4.59 -6.61
CA SER A 49 -1.96 -4.49 -8.07
C SER A 49 -1.90 -5.87 -8.73
N ASP A 50 -2.62 -6.01 -9.84
CA ASP A 50 -2.68 -7.18 -10.71
C ASP A 50 -1.98 -6.94 -12.07
N GLY A 51 -1.34 -5.78 -12.25
CA GLY A 51 -0.68 -5.41 -13.50
C GLY A 51 0.41 -4.38 -13.34
N GLU A 52 1.01 -4.04 -14.47
CA GLU A 52 2.01 -3.00 -14.58
C GLU A 52 1.37 -1.61 -14.68
N PRO A 53 2.07 -0.55 -14.24
CA PRO A 53 1.62 0.81 -14.46
C PRO A 53 1.61 1.14 -15.96
N THR A 54 0.54 1.77 -16.42
CA THR A 54 0.42 2.24 -17.82
C THR A 54 0.94 3.65 -18.02
N ASP A 55 1.27 4.34 -16.94
CA ASP A 55 1.87 5.69 -16.89
C ASP A 55 3.39 5.63 -16.63
N SER A 56 4.08 4.69 -17.27
CA SER A 56 5.53 4.50 -17.15
C SER A 56 6.30 5.80 -17.38
N GLY A 57 7.23 6.11 -16.47
CA GLY A 57 8.11 7.27 -16.52
C GLY A 57 7.60 8.50 -15.76
N TYR A 58 6.41 8.49 -15.19
CA TYR A 58 5.85 9.62 -14.43
C TYR A 58 5.36 9.23 -13.03
N TRP A 59 5.00 7.98 -12.79
CA TRP A 59 4.49 7.55 -11.48
C TRP A 59 5.56 7.53 -10.39
N GLU A 60 6.84 7.35 -10.75
CA GLU A 60 7.94 7.34 -9.80
C GLU A 60 8.12 8.69 -9.10
N ASP A 61 7.94 9.80 -9.82
CA ASP A 61 8.02 11.15 -9.23
C ASP A 61 6.87 11.38 -8.24
N ASP A 62 5.64 10.99 -8.60
CA ASP A 62 4.48 11.06 -7.73
C ASP A 62 4.63 10.17 -6.49
N HIS A 63 5.23 8.98 -6.65
CA HIS A 63 5.54 8.09 -5.55
C HIS A 63 6.61 8.70 -4.64
N ALA A 64 7.71 9.19 -5.21
CA ALA A 64 8.78 9.83 -4.44
C ALA A 64 8.25 11.02 -3.62
N ASP A 65 7.38 11.84 -4.21
CA ASP A 65 6.72 12.96 -3.53
C ASP A 65 5.78 12.49 -2.40
N LEU A 66 5.07 11.38 -2.58
CA LEU A 66 4.21 10.80 -1.55
C LEU A 66 5.01 10.30 -0.34
N VAL A 67 6.12 9.56 -0.58
CA VAL A 67 6.86 8.84 0.49
C VAL A 67 8.00 9.63 1.11
N ASN A 68 8.35 10.79 0.58
CA ASN A 68 9.43 11.62 1.09
C ASN A 68 9.08 12.25 2.44
N LYS A 69 9.62 11.69 3.51
CA LYS A 69 9.35 12.15 4.88
C LYS A 69 9.86 13.56 5.20
N THR A 70 10.76 14.10 4.38
CA THR A 70 11.30 15.46 4.57
C THR A 70 10.34 16.51 4.04
N THR A 71 9.75 16.28 2.86
CA THR A 71 8.83 17.21 2.20
C THR A 71 7.37 16.90 2.51
N ASN A 72 7.06 15.66 2.88
CA ASN A 72 5.74 15.19 3.28
C ASN A 72 5.80 14.58 4.70
N PRO A 73 5.57 15.35 5.76
CA PRO A 73 5.55 14.82 7.14
C PRO A 73 4.52 13.71 7.36
N GLN A 74 3.47 13.66 6.52
CA GLN A 74 2.39 12.68 6.54
C GLN A 74 2.68 11.46 5.64
N ALA A 75 3.90 11.35 5.08
CA ALA A 75 4.31 10.25 4.21
C ALA A 75 3.94 8.88 4.81
N PRO A 76 3.22 8.03 4.08
CA PRO A 76 2.78 6.73 4.59
C PRO A 76 3.88 5.69 4.62
N ASN A 77 3.66 4.64 5.39
CA ASN A 77 4.32 3.36 5.18
C ASN A 77 3.52 2.55 4.15
N ILE A 78 4.17 2.04 3.11
CA ILE A 78 3.51 1.27 2.04
C ILE A 78 3.92 -0.19 2.11
N ILE A 79 2.92 -1.07 2.18
CA ILE A 79 3.07 -2.52 1.98
C ILE A 79 2.48 -2.85 0.62
N ALA A 80 3.27 -3.39 -0.29
CA ALA A 80 2.83 -3.71 -1.64
C ALA A 80 2.56 -5.21 -1.82
N PHE A 81 1.48 -5.53 -2.54
CA PHE A 81 1.10 -6.89 -2.89
C PHE A 81 0.86 -6.97 -4.40
N GLY A 82 1.67 -7.78 -5.08
CA GLY A 82 1.51 -8.08 -6.49
C GLY A 82 0.81 -9.42 -6.69
N VAL A 83 -0.20 -9.42 -7.55
CA VAL A 83 -0.89 -10.62 -8.01
C VAL A 83 -0.87 -10.69 -9.54
N ASP A 84 -1.10 -11.88 -10.11
CA ASP A 84 -1.20 -12.10 -11.56
C ASP A 84 -0.01 -11.52 -12.34
N LYS A 85 -0.20 -10.44 -13.08
CA LYS A 85 0.79 -9.82 -13.98
C LYS A 85 1.56 -8.66 -13.35
N ALA A 86 1.46 -8.48 -12.04
CA ALA A 86 2.23 -7.44 -11.36
C ALA A 86 3.74 -7.69 -11.50
N ASP A 87 4.49 -6.65 -11.82
CA ASP A 87 5.94 -6.73 -11.94
C ASP A 87 6.63 -6.65 -10.57
N ARG A 88 7.56 -7.58 -10.30
CA ARG A 88 8.28 -7.67 -9.01
C ARG A 88 9.12 -6.43 -8.71
N TYR A 89 9.76 -5.88 -9.74
CA TYR A 89 10.60 -4.69 -9.59
C TYR A 89 9.76 -3.46 -9.26
N VAL A 90 8.61 -3.33 -9.92
CA VAL A 90 7.65 -2.28 -9.64
C VAL A 90 7.11 -2.40 -8.21
N MET A 91 6.73 -3.61 -7.76
CA MET A 91 6.25 -3.81 -6.38
C MET A 91 7.32 -3.46 -5.34
N LYS A 92 8.59 -3.81 -5.58
CA LYS A 92 9.72 -3.41 -4.72
C LYS A 92 9.88 -1.88 -4.66
N LYS A 93 9.76 -1.19 -5.79
CA LYS A 93 9.84 0.28 -5.83
C LYS A 93 8.70 0.97 -5.09
N VAL A 94 7.48 0.43 -5.20
CA VAL A 94 6.30 1.00 -4.54
C VAL A 94 6.34 0.80 -3.03
N ALA A 95 6.85 -0.32 -2.57
CA ALA A 95 6.89 -0.66 -1.15
C ALA A 95 7.93 0.18 -0.38
N THR A 96 7.56 0.62 0.83
CA THR A 96 8.51 1.28 1.75
C THR A 96 8.86 0.43 2.97
N VAL A 97 8.06 -0.60 3.27
CA VAL A 97 8.26 -1.46 4.47
C VAL A 97 8.20 -2.95 4.16
N ALA A 98 7.36 -3.39 3.24
CA ALA A 98 7.28 -4.79 2.83
C ALA A 98 6.68 -4.92 1.43
N ALA A 99 7.14 -5.89 0.65
CA ALA A 99 6.55 -6.26 -0.63
C ALA A 99 6.35 -7.77 -0.71
N PHE A 100 5.23 -8.17 -1.28
CA PHE A 100 4.84 -9.57 -1.43
C PHE A 100 4.36 -9.81 -2.86
N MET A 101 4.63 -11.01 -3.38
CA MET A 101 4.13 -11.46 -4.68
C MET A 101 3.38 -12.77 -4.53
N ALA A 102 2.27 -12.92 -5.25
CA ALA A 102 1.62 -14.20 -5.40
C ALA A 102 2.52 -15.19 -6.15
N MET A 103 2.48 -16.45 -5.77
CA MET A 103 3.18 -17.53 -6.48
C MET A 103 2.49 -17.80 -7.84
N GLU A 104 3.27 -18.16 -8.86
CA GLU A 104 2.79 -18.33 -10.24
C GLU A 104 1.64 -19.34 -10.42
N ASN A 105 1.54 -20.32 -9.54
CA ASN A 105 0.51 -21.37 -9.60
C ASN A 105 -0.69 -21.13 -8.67
N VAL A 106 -0.78 -19.96 -8.06
CA VAL A 106 -1.88 -19.60 -7.16
C VAL A 106 -2.93 -18.81 -7.92
N ASN A 107 -4.19 -19.21 -7.76
CA ASN A 107 -5.30 -18.44 -8.33
C ASN A 107 -5.30 -17.01 -7.75
N PRO A 108 -5.34 -15.95 -8.60
CA PRO A 108 -5.28 -14.57 -8.12
C PRO A 108 -6.35 -14.20 -7.09
N GLY A 109 -7.56 -14.75 -7.23
CA GLY A 109 -8.63 -14.55 -6.25
C GLY A 109 -8.35 -15.23 -4.91
N ALA A 110 -7.71 -16.39 -4.90
CA ALA A 110 -7.28 -17.06 -3.67
C ALA A 110 -6.16 -16.26 -2.98
N ALA A 111 -5.16 -15.79 -3.74
CA ALA A 111 -4.09 -14.95 -3.22
C ALA A 111 -4.67 -13.66 -2.61
N LEU A 112 -5.58 -12.98 -3.30
CA LEU A 112 -6.23 -11.77 -2.81
C LEU A 112 -7.00 -12.03 -1.50
N LYS A 113 -7.70 -13.15 -1.39
CA LYS A 113 -8.40 -13.54 -0.15
C LYS A 113 -7.45 -13.68 1.03
N GLU A 114 -6.30 -14.35 0.84
CA GLU A 114 -5.31 -14.53 1.91
C GLU A 114 -4.60 -13.21 2.23
N ILE A 115 -4.35 -12.35 1.25
CA ILE A 115 -3.88 -10.97 1.46
C ILE A 115 -4.87 -10.22 2.35
N MET A 116 -6.16 -10.20 2.02
CA MET A 116 -7.18 -9.51 2.82
C MET A 116 -7.27 -10.06 4.26
N ARG A 117 -7.15 -11.38 4.44
CA ARG A 117 -7.12 -12.02 5.77
C ARG A 117 -5.90 -11.57 6.58
N SER A 118 -4.72 -11.56 5.96
CA SER A 118 -3.47 -11.10 6.57
C SER A 118 -3.52 -9.62 6.96
N LEU A 119 -4.09 -8.76 6.10
CA LEU A 119 -4.30 -7.34 6.40
C LEU A 119 -5.21 -7.15 7.60
N THR A 120 -6.33 -7.84 7.64
CA THR A 120 -7.27 -7.76 8.78
C THR A 120 -6.58 -8.15 10.07
N ALA A 121 -5.82 -9.26 10.08
CA ALA A 121 -5.06 -9.69 11.24
C ALA A 121 -4.01 -8.66 11.68
N SER A 122 -3.30 -8.05 10.73
CA SER A 122 -2.32 -6.98 10.99
C SER A 122 -2.97 -5.74 11.62
N ILE A 123 -4.11 -5.30 11.10
CA ILE A 123 -4.85 -4.15 11.64
C ILE A 123 -5.31 -4.44 13.08
N VAL A 124 -5.91 -5.60 13.33
CA VAL A 124 -6.39 -6.00 14.66
C VAL A 124 -5.22 -6.09 15.64
N ALA A 125 -4.11 -6.73 15.25
CA ALA A 125 -2.92 -6.85 16.08
C ALA A 125 -2.30 -5.47 16.39
N SER A 126 -2.24 -4.58 15.41
CA SER A 126 -1.72 -3.21 15.59
C SER A 126 -2.59 -2.39 16.54
N ALA A 127 -3.91 -2.52 16.43
CA ALA A 127 -4.87 -1.82 17.29
C ALA A 127 -4.87 -2.35 18.73
N SER A 128 -4.57 -3.65 18.91
CA SER A 128 -4.56 -4.31 20.21
C SER A 128 -3.20 -4.24 20.93
N ALA A 129 -2.17 -3.69 20.29
CA ALA A 129 -0.84 -3.58 20.87
C ALA A 129 -0.81 -2.56 22.02
N ALA A 130 -0.13 -2.89 23.10
CA ALA A 130 0.03 -2.02 24.29
C ALA A 130 0.72 -0.68 23.97
N LYS A 131 1.52 -0.66 22.90
CA LYS A 131 2.08 0.56 22.30
C LYS A 131 1.66 0.64 20.85
N PRO A 132 1.26 1.82 20.36
CA PRO A 132 0.91 2.01 18.96
C PRO A 132 2.10 1.61 18.06
N THR A 133 1.95 0.51 17.35
CA THR A 133 3.00 -0.07 16.50
C THR A 133 2.32 -0.63 15.25
N MET A 134 2.91 -0.37 14.08
CA MET A 134 2.52 -1.03 12.87
C MET A 134 3.10 -2.45 12.87
N ILE A 135 2.23 -3.44 12.85
CA ILE A 135 2.63 -4.84 12.73
C ILE A 135 2.56 -5.22 11.25
N ILE A 136 3.72 -5.51 10.66
CA ILE A 136 3.82 -5.99 9.28
C ILE A 136 3.31 -7.44 9.29
N PRO A 137 2.35 -7.81 8.44
CA PRO A 137 1.87 -9.17 8.38
C PRO A 137 2.98 -10.12 7.88
N PRO A 138 3.01 -11.37 8.29
CA PRO A 138 3.82 -12.39 7.63
C PRO A 138 3.36 -12.54 6.18
N ALA A 139 4.19 -13.15 5.34
CA ALA A 139 3.80 -13.44 3.95
C ALA A 139 2.50 -14.25 3.94
N PRO A 140 1.43 -13.77 3.28
CA PRO A 140 0.19 -14.52 3.16
C PRO A 140 0.41 -15.87 2.47
N GLU A 141 -0.44 -16.85 2.78
CA GLU A 141 -0.37 -18.15 2.11
C GLU A 141 -0.47 -17.99 0.57
N GLY A 142 0.38 -18.69 -0.16
CA GLY A 142 0.46 -18.57 -1.61
C GLY A 142 1.17 -17.31 -2.12
N THR A 143 1.85 -16.56 -1.22
CA THR A 143 2.72 -15.44 -1.58
C THR A 143 4.13 -15.65 -1.04
N PHE A 144 5.08 -14.85 -1.53
CA PHE A 144 6.43 -14.78 -0.99
C PHE A 144 6.86 -13.33 -0.82
N SER A 145 7.72 -13.09 0.17
CA SER A 145 8.29 -11.76 0.42
C SER A 145 9.34 -11.42 -0.62
N LEU A 146 9.32 -10.19 -1.11
CA LEU A 146 10.41 -9.62 -1.88
C LEU A 146 11.37 -8.92 -0.91
N PRO A 147 12.70 -9.19 -0.96
CA PRO A 147 13.65 -8.42 -0.20
C PRO A 147 13.62 -6.97 -0.72
N LEU A 148 13.40 -6.02 0.16
CA LEU A 148 13.63 -4.62 -0.14
C LEU A 148 15.16 -4.41 -0.06
N ASP A 149 15.75 -3.87 -1.11
CA ASP A 149 17.17 -3.57 -1.09
C ASP A 149 17.37 -2.44 -0.08
N THR A 150 17.94 -2.77 1.07
CA THR A 150 18.54 -1.77 1.95
C THR A 150 19.78 -1.28 1.22
N MET A 151 19.77 -0.03 0.80
CA MET A 151 21.02 0.61 0.47
C MET A 151 21.79 0.68 1.79
N ASP A 152 22.80 -0.17 1.95
CA ASP A 152 23.77 -0.03 3.03
C ASP A 152 24.37 1.37 2.92
N GLU A 153 24.40 2.06 4.05
CA GLU A 153 24.92 3.40 4.21
C GLU A 153 26.39 3.53 3.76
#